data_80a49f019a21bcc12e602a5ac78d6794
#
_entry.id   80a49f019a21bcc12e602a5ac78d6794
#
_cell.length_a   1.000
_cell.length_b   1.000
_cell.length_c   1.000
_cell.angle_alpha   90.00
_cell.angle_beta   90.00
_cell.angle_gamma   90.00
#
_symmetry.space_group_name_H-M   'P 1'
#
loop_
_entity.id
_entity.type
_entity.pdbx_description
1 polymer ?
#
loop_
_entity_poly.entity_id
_entity_poly.type
_entity_poly.pdbx_seq_one_letter_code
_entity_poly.pdbx_strand_id
1 'polypeptide(L)' 'MIVQLIGELDVEHLDEVKVQVNDAPCPVVVDIGELALISVEGIRFLNACQNNGTPIINASGYIAEWMTLEGQSEPRRP' A
#
# COMPACT_ATOMS: atom_id res chain seq x y z
N MET A 1 3.28 -14.98 -3.26
CA MET A 1 2.41 -14.41 -4.30
C MET A 1 2.63 -12.92 -4.42
N ILE A 2 2.70 -12.40 -5.64
CA ILE A 2 2.90 -10.98 -5.87
C ILE A 2 1.59 -10.39 -6.38
N VAL A 3 1.11 -9.36 -5.69
CA VAL A 3 -0.06 -8.60 -6.11
C VAL A 3 0.44 -7.30 -6.71
N GLN A 4 0.29 -7.13 -8.01
CA GLN A 4 0.76 -5.93 -8.71
C GLN A 4 -0.38 -4.95 -8.87
N LEU A 5 -0.17 -3.73 -8.43
CA LEU A 5 -1.14 -2.65 -8.55
C LEU A 5 -0.72 -1.75 -9.70
N ILE A 6 -1.64 -1.49 -10.62
CA ILE A 6 -1.34 -0.75 -11.85
C ILE A 6 -2.31 0.40 -11.97
N GLY A 7 -1.80 1.56 -12.38
CA GLY A 7 -2.63 2.71 -12.67
C GLY A 7 -2.90 3.57 -11.45
N GLU A 8 -4.08 3.46 -10.87
CA GLU A 8 -4.48 4.30 -9.75
C GLU A 8 -4.91 3.46 -8.56
N LEU A 9 -4.60 3.96 -7.38
CA LEU A 9 -5.10 3.38 -6.14
C LEU A 9 -5.85 4.48 -5.40
N ASP A 10 -7.17 4.53 -5.56
CA ASP A 10 -8.01 5.52 -4.92
C ASP A 10 -9.06 4.80 -4.08
N VAL A 11 -9.94 5.61 -3.47
CA VAL A 11 -10.94 5.07 -2.55
C VAL A 11 -11.83 4.04 -3.23
N GLU A 12 -12.16 4.27 -4.50
CA GLU A 12 -13.06 3.37 -5.20
C GLU A 12 -12.47 2.00 -5.44
N HIS A 13 -11.17 1.95 -5.70
CA HIS A 13 -10.50 0.69 -6.00
C HIS A 13 -9.94 0.01 -4.77
N LEU A 14 -9.91 0.73 -3.66
CA LEU A 14 -9.23 0.26 -2.46
C LEU A 14 -9.87 -0.99 -1.88
N ASP A 15 -11.20 -1.05 -1.90
CA ASP A 15 -11.90 -2.22 -1.36
C ASP A 15 -11.56 -3.48 -2.14
N GLU A 16 -11.49 -3.37 -3.47
CA GLU A 16 -11.09 -4.50 -4.29
C GLU A 16 -9.68 -4.98 -3.96
N VAL A 17 -8.77 -4.02 -3.82
CA VAL A 17 -7.38 -4.35 -3.52
C VAL A 17 -7.28 -5.01 -2.15
N LYS A 18 -8.02 -4.50 -1.18
CA LYS A 18 -8.03 -5.10 0.16
C LYS A 18 -8.47 -6.55 0.13
N VAL A 19 -9.53 -6.84 -0.66
CA VAL A 19 -10.00 -8.21 -0.78
C VAL A 19 -8.93 -9.09 -1.42
N GLN A 20 -8.29 -8.60 -2.49
CA GLN A 20 -7.26 -9.37 -3.17
C GLN A 20 -6.09 -9.70 -2.24
N VAL A 21 -5.65 -8.71 -1.47
CA VAL A 21 -4.52 -8.93 -0.57
C VAL A 21 -4.90 -9.87 0.56
N ASN A 22 -6.10 -9.70 1.11
CA ASN A 22 -6.53 -10.54 2.23
C ASN A 22 -6.78 -11.98 1.82
N ASP A 23 -7.26 -12.19 0.59
CA ASP A 23 -7.58 -13.54 0.11
C ASP A 23 -6.40 -14.24 -0.51
N ALA A 24 -5.31 -13.54 -0.77
CA ALA A 24 -4.15 -14.13 -1.42
C ALA A 24 -3.45 -15.09 -0.45
N PRO A 25 -2.91 -16.20 -0.98
CA PRO A 25 -2.14 -17.11 -0.12
C PRO A 25 -0.87 -16.44 0.35
N CYS A 26 -0.50 -16.71 1.58
CA CYS A 26 0.75 -16.20 2.14
C CYS A 26 1.92 -16.99 1.62
N PRO A 27 3.10 -16.38 1.48
CA PRO A 27 3.35 -14.95 1.72
C PRO A 27 2.90 -14.10 0.55
N VAL A 28 2.56 -12.84 0.85
CA VAL A 28 2.09 -11.89 -0.15
C VAL A 28 3.06 -10.72 -0.21
N VAL A 29 3.37 -10.29 -1.42
CA VAL A 29 4.19 -9.09 -1.68
C VAL A 29 3.37 -8.18 -2.58
N VAL A 30 3.32 -6.90 -2.26
CA VAL A 30 2.59 -5.92 -3.07
C VAL A 30 3.57 -5.11 -3.88
N ASP A 31 3.43 -5.16 -5.20
CA ASP A 31 4.30 -4.47 -6.15
C ASP A 31 3.59 -3.25 -6.68
N ILE A 32 4.13 -2.06 -6.42
CA ILE A 32 3.51 -0.81 -6.86
C ILE A 32 4.36 -0.06 -7.88
N GLY A 33 5.23 -0.80 -8.59
CA GLY A 33 6.12 -0.19 -9.57
C GLY A 33 5.38 0.45 -10.75
N GLU A 34 4.19 -0.03 -11.06
CA GLU A 34 3.39 0.52 -12.16
C GLU A 34 2.26 1.42 -11.67
N LEU A 35 2.27 1.77 -10.41
CA LEU A 35 1.22 2.63 -9.84
C LEU A 35 1.55 4.09 -10.18
N ALA A 36 0.63 4.74 -10.88
CA ALA A 36 0.84 6.11 -11.33
C ALA A 36 0.25 7.14 -10.37
N LEU A 37 -0.90 6.84 -9.79
CA LEU A 37 -1.60 7.76 -8.90
C LEU A 37 -2.05 7.00 -7.66
N ILE A 38 -2.03 7.70 -6.52
CA ILE A 38 -2.45 7.09 -5.27
C ILE A 38 -3.07 8.18 -4.39
N SER A 39 -4.15 7.82 -3.71
CA SER A 39 -4.80 8.71 -2.75
C SER A 39 -4.19 8.54 -1.37
N VAL A 40 -4.56 9.44 -0.45
CA VAL A 40 -4.06 9.34 0.92
C VAL A 40 -4.55 8.06 1.56
N GLU A 41 -5.77 7.63 1.24
CA GLU A 41 -6.28 6.36 1.76
C GLU A 41 -5.47 5.20 1.24
N GLY A 42 -5.02 5.27 -0.02
CA GLY A 42 -4.15 4.25 -0.57
C GLY A 42 -2.81 4.19 0.15
N ILE A 43 -2.24 5.36 0.45
CA ILE A 43 -1.00 5.41 1.21
C ILE A 43 -1.16 4.76 2.57
N ARG A 44 -2.26 5.07 3.25
CA ARG A 44 -2.52 4.49 4.57
C ARG A 44 -2.70 2.98 4.49
N PHE A 45 -3.35 2.50 3.43
CA PHE A 45 -3.49 1.08 3.22
C PHE A 45 -2.13 0.41 3.03
N LEU A 46 -1.26 1.00 2.22
CA LEU A 46 0.07 0.43 2.02
C LEU A 46 0.88 0.40 3.31
N ASN A 47 0.78 1.46 4.12
CA ASN A 47 1.46 1.46 5.42
C ASN A 47 0.91 0.37 6.33
N ALA A 48 -0.40 0.16 6.32
CA ALA A 48 -1.01 -0.91 7.10
C ALA A 48 -0.52 -2.28 6.66
N CYS A 49 -0.36 -2.47 5.35
CA CYS A 49 0.18 -3.73 4.84
C CYS A 49 1.59 -3.98 5.39
N GLN A 50 2.44 -2.97 5.36
CA GLN A 50 3.79 -3.12 5.89
C GLN A 50 3.78 -3.43 7.37
N ASN A 51 2.91 -2.77 8.11
CA ASN A 51 2.80 -3.00 9.54
C ASN A 51 2.32 -4.42 9.87
N ASN A 52 1.58 -5.02 8.94
CA ASN A 52 1.09 -6.38 9.10
C ASN A 52 2.03 -7.43 8.51
N GLY A 53 3.21 -7.01 8.08
CA GLY A 53 4.20 -7.95 7.57
C GLY A 53 4.12 -8.22 6.08
N THR A 54 3.30 -7.47 5.34
CA THR A 54 3.21 -7.60 3.89
C THR A 54 4.15 -6.59 3.24
N PRO A 55 5.23 -7.03 2.59
CA PRO A 55 6.18 -6.08 1.99
C PRO A 55 5.58 -5.33 0.82
N ILE A 56 5.98 -4.08 0.70
CA ILE A 56 5.65 -3.25 -0.46
C ILE A 56 6.96 -3.05 -1.23
N ILE A 57 6.96 -3.37 -2.52
CA ILE A 57 8.17 -3.29 -3.33
C ILE A 57 7.97 -2.36 -4.50
N ASN A 58 9.09 -1.84 -5.00
CA ASN A 58 9.14 -1.00 -6.21
C ASN A 58 8.41 0.32 -6.05
N ALA A 59 8.31 0.83 -4.83
CA ALA A 59 7.72 2.15 -4.59
C ALA A 59 8.61 3.20 -5.24
N SER A 60 8.00 4.14 -5.98
CA SER A 60 8.75 5.28 -6.48
C SER A 60 9.19 6.15 -5.30
N GLY A 61 10.19 7.00 -5.53
CA GLY A 61 10.66 7.88 -4.45
C GLY A 61 9.55 8.74 -3.89
N TYR A 62 8.68 9.24 -4.76
CA TYR A 62 7.55 10.05 -4.36
C TYR A 62 6.58 9.28 -3.44
N ILE A 63 6.22 8.06 -3.82
CA ILE A 63 5.29 7.27 -3.01
C ILE A 63 5.96 6.83 -1.71
N ALA A 64 7.21 6.40 -1.79
CA ALA A 64 7.92 5.96 -0.59
C ALA A 64 8.04 7.09 0.43
N GLU A 65 8.33 8.30 -0.05
CA GLU A 65 8.42 9.45 0.85
C GLU A 65 7.06 9.76 1.46
N TRP A 66 6.02 9.71 0.65
CA TRP A 66 4.66 9.99 1.15
C TRP A 66 4.26 8.98 2.22
N MET A 67 4.57 7.69 1.99
CA MET A 67 4.29 6.66 2.99
C MET A 67 4.99 6.97 4.32
N THR A 68 6.24 7.39 4.25
CA THR A 68 6.99 7.75 5.44
C THR A 68 6.34 8.93 6.16
N LEU A 69 5.94 9.96 5.41
CA LEU A 69 5.35 11.15 6.02
C LEU A 69 4.00 10.84 6.66
N GLU A 70 3.18 10.02 6.01
CA GLU A 70 1.90 9.65 6.59
C GLU A 70 2.07 8.82 7.85
N GLY A 71 3.03 7.93 7.85
CA GLY A 71 3.32 7.15 9.05
C GLY A 71 3.75 8.02 10.20
N GLN A 72 4.50 9.07 9.93
CA GLN A 72 4.98 9.97 10.97
C GLN A 72 3.87 10.87 11.50
N SER A 73 2.90 11.20 10.64
CA SER A 73 1.86 12.14 11.04
C SER A 73 0.77 11.50 11.87
N GLU A 74 0.72 10.18 11.92
CA GLU A 74 -0.27 9.50 12.73
C GLU A 74 0.07 9.65 14.20
N PRO A 75 -0.96 9.83 15.05
CA PRO A 75 -0.70 9.88 16.49
C PRO A 75 -0.09 8.56 16.94
N ARG A 76 0.95 8.68 17.73
CA ARG A 76 1.60 7.50 18.26
C ARG A 76 1.15 7.28 19.67
N ARG A 77 0.88 6.05 19.93
CA ARG A 77 0.61 5.74 21.29
C ARG A 77 1.81 5.26 21.93
N PRO A 78 2.03 5.66 23.12
CA PRO A 78 3.14 5.09 23.87
C PRO A 78 3.02 3.60 23.99
#